data_b00c11126a5e13a7002a8e02c846ba84
#
_entry.id   b00c11126a5e13a7002a8e02c846ba84
#
_cell.length_a   1.000
_cell.length_b   1.000
_cell.length_c   1.000
_cell.angle_alpha   90.00
_cell.angle_beta   90.00
_cell.angle_gamma   90.00
#
_symmetry.space_group_name_H-M   'P 1'
#
loop_
_entity.id
_entity.type
_entity.pdbx_description
1 polymer ?
#
loop_
_entity_poly.entity_id
_entity_poly.type
_entity_poly.pdbx_seq_one_letter_code
_entity_poly.pdbx_strand_id
1 'polypeptide(L)'
;MIFANIDTKLVEDFRLFLLDAPQGGNKKGTISQNTASTYFAIFKAGLKQAFVDGYFVSDIAAKIKGIKEKEARREHLTLEELNRLVCTPCDNATIKRAALFSALTGLRHCDIMKMTWKELTKEGTHYRINFDQKKTKGVEYMPISEQAYDLCGEPGLPDQLVF
;
A
#
# COMPACT_ATOMS: atom_id res chain seq x y z
N MET A 1 8.94 -27.62 16.29
CA MET A 1 9.86 -26.79 17.09
C MET A 1 9.21 -26.62 18.45
N ILE A 2 9.91 -26.92 19.54
CA ILE A 2 9.38 -26.75 20.91
C ILE A 2 9.77 -25.34 21.37
N PHE A 3 8.89 -24.59 22.04
CA PHE A 3 9.18 -23.23 22.53
C PHE A 3 10.47 -23.16 23.39
N ALA A 4 10.77 -24.22 24.14
CA ALA A 4 12.01 -24.32 24.93
C ALA A 4 13.32 -24.16 24.13
N ASN A 5 13.28 -24.33 22.81
CA ASN A 5 14.47 -24.23 21.94
C ASN A 5 14.63 -22.81 21.36
N ILE A 6 13.75 -21.88 21.67
CA ILE A 6 13.84 -20.50 21.21
C ILE A 6 14.64 -19.71 22.24
N ASP A 7 15.89 -19.47 21.92
CA ASP A 7 16.80 -18.66 22.71
C ASP A 7 17.19 -17.36 21.98
N THR A 8 17.96 -16.52 22.64
CA THR A 8 18.44 -15.25 22.07
C THR A 8 19.31 -15.45 20.85
N LYS A 9 20.04 -16.58 20.78
CA LYS A 9 20.91 -16.91 19.63
C LYS A 9 20.07 -17.21 18.39
N LEU A 10 19.06 -18.08 18.53
CA LEU A 10 18.16 -18.40 17.42
C LEU A 10 17.45 -17.14 16.86
N VAL A 11 17.02 -16.23 17.75
CA VAL A 11 16.35 -14.98 17.32
C VAL A 11 17.34 -14.04 16.62
N GLU A 12 18.59 -13.98 17.05
CA GLU A 12 19.63 -13.21 16.37
C GLU A 12 20.02 -13.83 15.02
N ASP A 13 20.17 -15.16 14.96
CA ASP A 13 20.42 -15.87 13.70
C ASP A 13 19.29 -15.65 12.70
N PHE A 14 18.02 -15.64 13.15
CA PHE A 14 16.88 -15.31 12.30
C PHE A 14 16.92 -13.86 11.84
N ARG A 15 17.33 -12.92 12.68
CA ARG A 15 17.52 -11.51 12.32
C ARG A 15 18.53 -11.36 11.19
N LEU A 16 19.67 -12.05 11.31
CA LEU A 16 20.71 -12.06 10.27
C LEU A 16 20.25 -12.72 8.98
N PHE A 17 19.55 -13.85 9.09
CA PHE A 17 18.96 -14.52 7.93
C PHE A 17 18.03 -13.60 7.15
N LEU A 18 17.19 -12.81 7.82
CA LEU A 18 16.27 -11.89 7.14
C LEU A 18 16.97 -10.80 6.34
N LEU A 19 18.19 -10.42 6.69
CA LEU A 19 18.94 -9.39 5.95
C LEU A 19 19.39 -9.90 4.56
N ASP A 20 19.58 -11.22 4.42
CA ASP A 20 20.01 -11.88 3.17
C ASP A 20 18.95 -12.83 2.61
N ALA A 21 17.75 -12.83 3.19
CA ALA A 21 16.70 -13.75 2.80
C ALA A 21 16.27 -13.55 1.34
N PRO A 22 16.13 -14.63 0.54
CA PRO A 22 15.69 -14.53 -0.84
C PRO A 22 14.26 -14.00 -0.95
N GLN A 23 13.96 -13.31 -2.03
CA GLN A 23 12.58 -12.94 -2.35
C GLN A 23 11.78 -14.22 -2.65
N GLY A 24 10.53 -14.27 -2.13
CA GLY A 24 9.63 -15.39 -2.42
C GLY A 24 9.14 -15.40 -3.87
N GLY A 25 8.74 -16.59 -4.33
CA GLY A 25 8.25 -16.81 -5.69
C GLY A 25 9.39 -16.81 -6.73
N ASN A 26 9.07 -16.44 -7.98
CA ASN A 26 10.01 -16.42 -9.10
C ASN A 26 10.88 -15.16 -9.19
N LYS A 27 10.92 -14.33 -8.14
CA LYS A 27 11.71 -13.11 -8.13
C LYS A 27 13.17 -13.41 -7.76
N LYS A 28 14.12 -12.85 -8.53
CA LYS A 28 15.55 -12.91 -8.23
C LYS A 28 15.93 -11.82 -7.22
N GLY A 29 16.86 -12.16 -6.31
CA GLY A 29 17.41 -11.23 -5.32
C GLY A 29 16.93 -11.47 -3.90
N THR A 30 17.31 -10.58 -2.99
CA THR A 30 16.96 -10.61 -1.56
C THR A 30 15.79 -9.67 -1.25
N ILE A 31 15.11 -9.90 -0.13
CA ILE A 31 14.09 -8.98 0.36
C ILE A 31 14.74 -7.63 0.74
N SER A 32 13.96 -6.55 0.66
CA SER A 32 14.47 -5.24 1.07
C SER A 32 14.71 -5.19 2.58
N GLN A 33 15.65 -4.34 3.03
CA GLN A 33 15.90 -4.13 4.46
C GLN A 33 14.64 -3.71 5.24
N ASN A 34 13.75 -2.91 4.64
CA ASN A 34 12.51 -2.50 5.26
C ASN A 34 11.51 -3.66 5.36
N THR A 35 11.50 -4.56 4.38
CA THR A 35 10.72 -5.80 4.45
C THR A 35 11.26 -6.70 5.57
N ALA A 36 12.58 -6.86 5.66
CA ALA A 36 13.23 -7.61 6.74
C ALA A 36 12.92 -7.00 8.12
N SER A 37 12.94 -5.66 8.25
CA SER A 37 12.55 -4.94 9.46
C SER A 37 11.11 -5.25 9.86
N THR A 38 10.18 -5.18 8.91
CA THR A 38 8.75 -5.47 9.15
C THR A 38 8.55 -6.91 9.61
N TYR A 39 9.15 -7.90 8.93
CA TYR A 39 9.02 -9.31 9.32
C TYR A 39 9.62 -9.58 10.68
N PHE A 40 10.77 -8.99 10.97
CA PHE A 40 11.41 -9.14 12.28
C PHE A 40 10.62 -8.47 13.40
N ALA A 41 10.00 -7.32 13.14
CA ALA A 41 9.13 -6.64 14.12
C ALA A 41 7.90 -7.49 14.47
N ILE A 42 7.26 -8.10 13.45
CA ILE A 42 6.11 -9.02 13.66
C ILE A 42 6.55 -10.24 14.50
N PHE A 43 7.70 -10.82 14.17
CA PHE A 43 8.25 -11.95 14.92
C PHE A 43 8.54 -11.58 16.39
N LYS A 44 9.18 -10.44 16.61
CA LYS A 44 9.42 -9.91 17.98
C LYS A 44 8.13 -9.67 18.76
N ALA A 45 7.08 -9.16 18.10
CA ALA A 45 5.79 -8.97 18.73
C ALA A 45 5.19 -10.32 19.19
N GLY A 46 5.30 -11.36 18.36
CA GLY A 46 4.88 -12.72 18.72
C GLY A 46 5.68 -13.29 19.92
N LEU A 47 7.01 -13.10 19.95
CA LEU A 47 7.83 -13.52 21.09
C LEU A 47 7.46 -12.78 22.37
N LYS A 48 7.19 -11.48 22.29
CA LYS A 48 6.74 -10.69 23.43
C LYS A 48 5.38 -11.18 23.96
N GLN A 49 4.45 -11.48 23.04
CA GLN A 49 3.16 -12.02 23.44
C GLN A 49 3.34 -13.39 24.12
N ALA A 50 4.17 -14.26 23.55
CA ALA A 50 4.45 -15.57 24.14
C ALA A 50 5.08 -15.48 25.55
N PHE A 51 5.88 -14.43 25.82
CA PHE A 51 6.36 -14.16 27.17
C PHE A 51 5.21 -13.72 28.10
N VAL A 52 4.33 -12.84 27.65
CA VAL A 52 3.15 -12.39 28.42
C VAL A 52 2.23 -13.58 28.76
N ASP A 53 2.08 -14.50 27.80
CA ASP A 53 1.26 -15.72 27.95
C ASP A 53 1.94 -16.81 28.80
N GLY A 54 3.18 -16.57 29.30
CA GLY A 54 3.89 -17.48 30.20
C GLY A 54 4.63 -18.64 29.52
N TYR A 55 4.78 -18.64 28.18
CA TYR A 55 5.57 -19.64 27.45
C TYR A 55 7.08 -19.47 27.59
N PHE A 56 7.54 -18.29 27.99
CA PHE A 56 8.94 -17.96 28.25
C PHE A 56 9.13 -17.45 29.68
N VAL A 57 10.24 -17.85 30.30
CA VAL A 57 10.63 -17.37 31.64
C VAL A 57 11.15 -15.93 31.62
N SER A 58 11.67 -15.47 30.46
CA SER A 58 12.19 -14.11 30.30
C SER A 58 11.81 -13.53 28.94
N ASP A 59 11.69 -12.20 28.88
CA ASP A 59 11.42 -11.50 27.61
C ASP A 59 12.65 -11.54 26.69
N ILE A 60 12.67 -12.52 25.78
CA ILE A 60 13.70 -12.70 24.78
C ILE A 60 13.67 -11.53 23.77
N ALA A 61 12.48 -11.03 23.44
CA ALA A 61 12.32 -9.97 22.47
C ALA A 61 12.95 -8.65 22.92
N ALA A 62 12.95 -8.37 24.23
CA ALA A 62 13.56 -7.15 24.78
C ALA A 62 15.08 -7.14 24.68
N LYS A 63 15.72 -8.32 24.67
CA LYS A 63 17.18 -8.44 24.64
C LYS A 63 17.80 -8.19 23.27
N ILE A 64 17.01 -8.21 22.19
CA ILE A 64 17.52 -8.16 20.81
C ILE A 64 17.06 -6.88 20.13
N LYS A 65 18.01 -6.19 19.51
CA LYS A 65 17.72 -4.97 18.74
C LYS A 65 16.94 -5.31 17.45
N GLY A 66 15.98 -4.47 17.09
CA GLY A 66 15.29 -4.55 15.81
C GLY A 66 16.23 -4.34 14.61
N ILE A 67 15.76 -4.67 13.42
CA ILE A 67 16.43 -4.27 12.20
C ILE A 67 16.09 -2.79 11.94
N LYS A 68 17.13 -1.96 11.78
CA LYS A 68 16.94 -0.54 11.47
C LYS A 68 16.36 -0.38 10.06
N GLU A 69 15.31 0.40 9.93
CA GLU A 69 14.77 0.74 8.63
C GLU A 69 15.73 1.64 7.84
N LYS A 70 15.78 1.40 6.54
CA LYS A 70 16.47 2.26 5.60
C LYS A 70 15.51 3.35 5.15
N GLU A 71 15.93 4.59 5.29
CA GLU A 71 15.15 5.72 4.81
C GLU A 71 14.95 5.62 3.30
N ALA A 72 13.70 5.53 2.86
CA ALA A 72 13.35 5.51 1.44
C ALA A 72 12.93 6.92 1.03
N ARG A 73 13.72 7.56 0.20
CA ARG A 73 13.31 8.81 -0.45
C ARG A 73 12.19 8.47 -1.43
N ARG A 74 11.00 8.98 -1.15
CA ARG A 74 9.87 8.88 -2.08
C ARG A 74 9.99 10.03 -3.07
N GLU A 75 10.05 9.68 -4.33
CA GLU A 75 9.94 10.67 -5.40
C GLU A 75 8.47 10.98 -5.66
N HIS A 76 8.20 12.23 -5.99
CA HIS A 76 6.86 12.72 -6.32
C HIS A 76 6.98 13.69 -7.49
N LEU A 77 5.94 13.81 -8.27
CA LEU A 77 5.87 14.80 -9.33
C LEU A 77 5.60 16.19 -8.74
N THR A 78 6.36 17.17 -9.18
CA THR A 78 6.06 18.58 -8.93
C THR A 78 4.83 19.01 -9.74
N LEU A 79 4.23 20.13 -9.38
CA LEU A 79 3.11 20.69 -10.15
C LEU A 79 3.49 20.98 -11.61
N GLU A 80 4.71 21.45 -11.84
CA GLU A 80 5.21 21.71 -13.18
C GLU A 80 5.37 20.44 -14.01
N GLU A 81 5.85 19.36 -13.41
CA GLU A 81 5.95 18.05 -14.05
C GLU A 81 4.58 17.44 -14.33
N LEU A 82 3.63 17.62 -13.43
CA LEU A 82 2.25 17.21 -13.65
C LEU A 82 1.62 17.96 -14.81
N ASN A 83 1.82 19.28 -14.90
CA ASN A 83 1.35 20.10 -16.02
C ASN A 83 2.00 19.68 -17.35
N ARG A 84 3.29 19.35 -17.34
CA ARG A 84 3.95 18.78 -18.53
C ARG A 84 3.35 17.44 -18.93
N LEU A 85 3.02 16.58 -17.98
CA LEU A 85 2.36 15.30 -18.22
C LEU A 85 1.00 15.51 -18.90
N VAL A 86 0.22 16.51 -18.47
CA VAL A 86 -1.07 16.87 -19.13
C VAL A 86 -0.86 17.20 -20.62
N CYS A 87 0.20 17.94 -20.97
CA CYS A 87 0.49 18.35 -22.34
C CYS A 87 1.17 17.26 -23.18
N THR A 88 1.77 16.24 -22.56
CA THR A 88 2.52 15.19 -23.26
C THR A 88 1.57 14.26 -24.03
N PRO A 89 1.77 13.99 -25.32
CA PRO A 89 1.01 12.98 -26.04
C PRO A 89 1.13 11.60 -25.41
N CYS A 90 0.04 10.81 -25.47
CA CYS A 90 0.02 9.46 -24.96
C CYS A 90 -0.85 8.61 -25.89
N ASP A 91 -0.33 7.50 -26.37
CA ASP A 91 -1.03 6.59 -27.28
C ASP A 91 -2.28 5.96 -26.66
N ASN A 92 -2.26 5.80 -25.32
CA ASN A 92 -3.40 5.32 -24.57
C ASN A 92 -4.03 6.44 -23.73
N ALA A 93 -5.09 7.05 -24.29
CA ALA A 93 -5.80 8.14 -23.62
C ALA A 93 -6.43 7.73 -22.27
N THR A 94 -6.88 6.47 -22.15
CA THR A 94 -7.47 5.96 -20.91
C THR A 94 -6.44 5.90 -19.78
N ILE A 95 -5.24 5.38 -20.05
CA ILE A 95 -4.15 5.33 -19.07
C ILE A 95 -3.78 6.75 -18.63
N LYS A 96 -3.67 7.70 -19.57
CA LYS A 96 -3.36 9.10 -19.24
C LYS A 96 -4.43 9.71 -18.33
N ARG A 97 -5.72 9.55 -18.68
CA ARG A 97 -6.82 10.06 -17.86
C ARG A 97 -6.82 9.44 -16.46
N ALA A 98 -6.65 8.13 -16.36
CA ALA A 98 -6.58 7.41 -15.08
C ALA A 98 -5.39 7.87 -14.22
N ALA A 99 -4.22 8.13 -14.82
CA ALA A 99 -3.04 8.63 -14.11
C ALA A 99 -3.27 10.05 -13.57
N LEU A 100 -3.83 10.96 -14.37
CA LEU A 100 -4.17 12.32 -13.94
C LEU A 100 -5.28 12.30 -12.87
N PHE A 101 -6.28 11.44 -13.02
CA PHE A 101 -7.33 11.23 -12.03
C PHE A 101 -6.74 10.75 -10.70
N SER A 102 -5.79 9.80 -10.74
CA SER A 102 -5.06 9.36 -9.54
C SER A 102 -4.29 10.51 -8.88
N ALA A 103 -3.65 11.38 -9.67
CA ALA A 103 -2.92 12.52 -9.16
C ALA A 103 -3.82 13.56 -8.46
N LEU A 104 -5.04 13.78 -8.98
CA LEU A 104 -6.01 14.73 -8.41
C LEU A 104 -6.77 14.16 -7.20
N THR A 105 -6.97 12.85 -7.14
CA THR A 105 -7.82 12.22 -6.12
C THR A 105 -7.04 11.47 -5.04
N GLY A 106 -5.78 11.10 -5.32
CA GLY A 106 -4.99 10.25 -4.43
C GLY A 106 -5.45 8.79 -4.37
N LEU A 107 -6.42 8.39 -5.21
CA LEU A 107 -6.89 7.00 -5.27
C LEU A 107 -5.80 6.07 -5.80
N ARG A 108 -5.77 4.85 -5.25
CA ARG A 108 -4.82 3.83 -5.70
C ARG A 108 -5.21 3.29 -7.07
N HIS A 109 -4.22 2.89 -7.86
CA HIS A 109 -4.44 2.26 -9.16
C HIS A 109 -5.48 1.12 -9.10
N CYS A 110 -5.39 0.22 -8.10
CA CYS A 110 -6.33 -0.89 -7.96
C CYS A 110 -7.77 -0.45 -7.68
N ASP A 111 -7.99 0.74 -7.12
CA ASP A 111 -9.32 1.28 -6.86
C ASP A 111 -9.87 1.98 -8.10
N ILE A 112 -9.04 2.69 -8.85
CA ILE A 112 -9.40 3.32 -10.12
C ILE A 112 -9.79 2.27 -11.17
N MET A 113 -9.01 1.19 -11.30
CA MET A 113 -9.23 0.14 -12.30
C MET A 113 -10.52 -0.68 -12.11
N LYS A 114 -11.15 -0.61 -10.96
CA LYS A 114 -12.43 -1.30 -10.70
C LYS A 114 -13.61 -0.33 -10.55
N MET A 115 -13.33 0.98 -10.62
CA MET A 115 -14.34 2.01 -10.44
C MET A 115 -15.38 1.97 -11.56
N THR A 116 -16.65 1.99 -11.16
CA THR A 116 -17.80 1.97 -12.06
C THR A 116 -18.55 3.28 -12.03
N TRP A 117 -19.35 3.53 -13.06
CA TRP A 117 -20.15 4.77 -13.16
C TRP A 117 -21.17 4.96 -12.04
N LYS A 118 -21.70 3.88 -11.45
CA LYS A 118 -22.62 3.96 -10.31
C LYS A 118 -21.97 4.50 -9.03
N GLU A 119 -20.64 4.45 -8.95
CA GLU A 119 -19.87 4.97 -7.81
C GLU A 119 -19.62 6.48 -7.94
N LEU A 120 -19.83 7.05 -9.13
CA LEU A 120 -19.71 8.48 -9.39
C LEU A 120 -21.07 9.17 -9.28
N THR A 121 -21.14 10.20 -8.46
CA THR A 121 -22.37 11.00 -8.29
C THR A 121 -22.07 12.45 -8.60
N LYS A 122 -22.98 13.06 -9.40
CA LYS A 122 -22.99 14.50 -9.69
C LYS A 122 -24.29 15.08 -9.16
N GLU A 123 -24.23 16.01 -8.22
CA GLU A 123 -25.36 16.73 -7.66
C GLU A 123 -25.13 18.23 -7.82
N GLY A 124 -25.69 18.82 -8.86
CA GLY A 124 -25.44 20.22 -9.23
C GLY A 124 -23.94 20.44 -9.55
N THR A 125 -23.26 21.24 -8.73
CA THR A 125 -21.82 21.52 -8.81
C THR A 125 -20.97 20.61 -7.93
N HIS A 126 -21.59 19.65 -7.24
CA HIS A 126 -20.88 18.75 -6.34
C HIS A 126 -20.65 17.40 -7.01
N TYR A 127 -19.40 16.97 -7.00
CA TYR A 127 -18.97 15.70 -7.55
C TYR A 127 -18.40 14.85 -6.43
N ARG A 128 -18.75 13.57 -6.37
CA ARG A 128 -18.26 12.66 -5.34
C ARG A 128 -18.15 11.23 -5.87
N ILE A 129 -17.26 10.48 -5.23
CA ILE A 129 -17.14 9.05 -5.41
C ILE A 129 -17.70 8.37 -4.17
N ASN A 130 -18.58 7.40 -4.38
CA ASN A 130 -19.15 6.55 -3.33
C ASN A 130 -18.56 5.15 -3.56
N PHE A 131 -17.61 4.72 -2.74
CA PHE A 131 -17.01 3.42 -2.92
C PHE A 131 -16.86 2.64 -1.61
N ASP A 132 -17.01 1.32 -1.73
CA ASP A 132 -16.77 0.41 -0.62
C ASP A 132 -15.28 0.09 -0.51
N GLN A 133 -14.63 0.58 0.55
CA GLN A 133 -13.25 0.17 0.82
C GLN A 133 -13.21 -1.30 1.25
N LYS A 134 -12.59 -2.15 0.44
CA LYS A 134 -12.40 -3.57 0.77
C LYS A 134 -11.70 -3.78 2.12
N LYS A 135 -10.89 -2.82 2.56
CA LYS A 135 -10.03 -2.97 3.75
C LYS A 135 -10.72 -2.58 5.05
N THR A 136 -11.68 -1.66 5.02
CA THR A 136 -12.34 -1.09 6.21
C THR A 136 -13.84 -1.40 6.27
N LYS A 137 -14.43 -2.00 5.22
CA LYS A 137 -15.87 -2.32 5.08
C LYS A 137 -16.81 -1.13 5.33
N GLY A 138 -16.33 0.10 5.13
CA GLY A 138 -17.10 1.33 5.24
C GLY A 138 -17.43 1.90 3.87
N VAL A 139 -18.62 2.47 3.72
CA VAL A 139 -18.95 3.32 2.57
C VAL A 139 -18.23 4.65 2.78
N GLU A 140 -17.32 4.97 1.88
CA GLU A 140 -16.62 6.26 1.91
C GLU A 140 -17.19 7.21 0.84
N TYR A 141 -17.46 8.42 1.27
CA TYR A 141 -17.87 9.51 0.40
C TYR A 141 -16.69 10.45 0.19
N MET A 142 -16.10 10.41 -0.99
CA MET A 142 -14.98 11.28 -1.31
C MET A 142 -15.41 12.36 -2.29
N PRO A 143 -15.42 13.64 -1.89
CA PRO A 143 -15.62 14.74 -2.82
C PRO A 143 -14.44 14.82 -3.78
N ILE A 144 -14.74 15.09 -5.05
CA ILE A 144 -13.73 15.29 -6.09
C ILE A 144 -13.97 16.63 -6.80
N SER A 145 -12.92 17.17 -7.40
CA SER A 145 -13.03 18.38 -8.21
C SER A 145 -13.74 18.10 -9.53
N GLU A 146 -14.33 19.14 -10.13
CA GLU A 146 -14.88 19.08 -11.49
C GLU A 146 -13.83 18.57 -12.49
N GLN A 147 -12.59 19.07 -12.39
CA GLN A 147 -11.49 18.60 -13.23
C GLN A 147 -11.26 17.09 -13.13
N ALA A 148 -11.35 16.54 -11.92
CA ALA A 148 -11.20 15.09 -11.73
C ALA A 148 -12.40 14.34 -12.36
N TYR A 149 -13.60 14.87 -12.21
CA TYR A 149 -14.80 14.29 -12.82
C TYR A 149 -14.72 14.30 -14.36
N ASP A 150 -14.27 15.39 -14.97
CA ASP A 150 -14.11 15.52 -16.42
C ASP A 150 -13.11 14.49 -17.01
N LEU A 151 -12.10 14.09 -16.23
CA LEU A 151 -11.19 13.04 -16.61
C LEU A 151 -11.85 11.66 -16.72
N CYS A 152 -13.00 11.45 -16.09
CA CYS A 152 -13.76 10.21 -16.24
C CYS A 152 -14.33 10.06 -17.67
N GLY A 153 -14.63 11.19 -18.34
CA GLY A 153 -15.20 11.21 -19.69
C GLY A 153 -16.73 11.16 -19.66
N GLU A 154 -17.33 10.70 -20.75
CA GLU A 154 -18.79 10.62 -20.88
C GLU A 154 -19.37 9.51 -20.00
N PRO A 155 -20.46 9.78 -19.28
CA PRO A 155 -21.12 8.79 -18.45
C PRO A 155 -21.55 7.55 -19.23
N GLY A 156 -21.16 6.38 -18.73
CA GLY A 156 -21.55 5.08 -19.27
C GLY A 156 -22.69 4.43 -18.48
N LEU A 157 -22.91 3.14 -18.73
CA LEU A 157 -23.87 2.37 -17.95
C LEU A 157 -23.39 2.23 -16.49
N PRO A 158 -24.31 2.09 -15.50
CA PRO A 158 -23.96 2.08 -14.09
C PRO A 158 -22.87 1.09 -13.70
N ASP A 159 -22.89 -0.11 -14.26
CA ASP A 159 -21.90 -1.18 -13.96
C ASP A 159 -20.71 -1.20 -14.92
N GLN A 160 -20.64 -0.26 -15.86
CA GLN A 160 -19.49 -0.11 -16.77
C GLN A 160 -18.32 0.54 -16.02
N LEU A 161 -17.08 0.08 -16.32
CA LEU A 161 -15.87 0.69 -15.82
C LEU A 161 -15.69 2.11 -16.36
N VAL A 162 -15.13 2.98 -15.54
CA VAL A 162 -14.85 4.38 -15.90
C VAL A 162 -13.57 4.48 -16.75
N PHE A 163 -12.58 3.61 -16.47
CA PHE A 163 -11.28 3.60 -17.14
C PHE A 163 -10.93 2.23 -17.72
#